data_29423713ac83a61d0eee624cbbf792c0
#
_entry.id   29423713ac83a61d0eee624cbbf792c0
#
_cell.length_a   1.000
_cell.length_b   1.000
_cell.length_c   1.000
_cell.angle_alpha   90.00
_cell.angle_beta   90.00
_cell.angle_gamma   90.00
#
_symmetry.space_group_name_H-M   'P 1'
#
loop_
_entity.id
_entity.type
_entity.pdbx_description
1 polymer ?
#
loop_
_entity_poly.entity_id
_entity_poly.type
_entity_poly.pdbx_seq_one_letter_code
_entity_poly.pdbx_strand_id
1 'polypeptide(L)'
;MANNFLEVNNVDFKAGGKTKVKNVSFSVQNEGDIICLLGPSGIGKTTILRTIAGLEKINNGSIIINNKTISSKKIHIEPEDRNISLAFQDNSLFPHYNVEKNILIGTEKKNKKKIKINAKEIVEFLNLKKILNKYPHEISAGEAQRSSLARALVSNPDLLLLDEPLSNVDQSFKEEIQVELKQLLSKSKITTIIVTHDSYEAFYLGSKCGII
;
A
#
# COMPACT_ATOMS: atom_id res chain seq x y z
N MET A 1 -22.85 16.10 5.61
CA MET A 1 -22.40 15.00 4.74
C MET A 1 -21.17 14.40 5.39
N ALA A 2 -21.09 13.09 5.56
CA ALA A 2 -19.89 12.46 6.14
C ALA A 2 -18.72 12.72 5.17
N ASN A 3 -17.63 13.31 5.66
CA ASN A 3 -16.42 13.52 4.86
C ASN A 3 -15.68 12.18 4.77
N ASN A 4 -15.70 11.55 3.60
CA ASN A 4 -14.90 10.37 3.35
C ASN A 4 -13.40 10.73 3.26
N PHE A 5 -12.54 9.86 3.78
CA PHE A 5 -11.10 9.99 3.65
C PHE A 5 -10.64 9.86 2.19
N LEU A 6 -11.14 8.83 1.48
CA LEU A 6 -10.89 8.59 0.06
C LEU A 6 -12.21 8.40 -0.68
N GLU A 7 -12.33 9.02 -1.84
CA GLU A 7 -13.41 8.77 -2.79
C GLU A 7 -12.84 8.47 -4.17
N VAL A 8 -13.29 7.39 -4.75
CA VAL A 8 -13.08 7.02 -6.15
C VAL A 8 -14.43 7.05 -6.84
N ASN A 9 -14.61 7.95 -7.79
CA ASN A 9 -15.91 8.21 -8.41
C ASN A 9 -15.86 7.97 -9.92
N ASN A 10 -16.54 6.92 -10.39
CA ASN A 10 -16.72 6.56 -11.81
C ASN A 10 -15.41 6.51 -12.60
N VAL A 11 -14.37 5.91 -12.04
CA VAL A 11 -13.04 5.86 -12.65
C VAL A 11 -12.88 4.65 -13.56
N ASP A 12 -12.35 4.90 -14.76
CA ASP A 12 -11.87 3.85 -15.66
C ASP A 12 -10.37 3.64 -15.44
N PHE A 13 -9.99 2.47 -14.94
CA PHE A 13 -8.61 2.10 -14.69
C PHE A 13 -7.97 1.46 -15.93
N LYS A 14 -6.80 1.98 -16.33
CA LYS A 14 -6.09 1.56 -17.55
C LYS A 14 -4.67 1.10 -17.21
N ALA A 15 -4.21 0.08 -17.91
CA ALA A 15 -2.81 -0.33 -17.92
C ALA A 15 -2.33 -0.50 -19.35
N GLY A 16 -1.17 0.09 -19.69
CA GLY A 16 -0.61 0.03 -21.04
C GLY A 16 -1.58 0.58 -22.10
N GLY A 17 -2.34 1.63 -21.78
CA GLY A 17 -3.34 2.23 -22.67
C GLY A 17 -4.66 1.47 -22.82
N LYS A 18 -4.76 0.23 -22.31
CA LYS A 18 -5.99 -0.58 -22.36
C LYS A 18 -6.78 -0.45 -21.06
N THR A 19 -8.09 -0.25 -21.14
CA THR A 19 -8.99 -0.24 -19.98
C THR A 19 -9.08 -1.65 -19.39
N LYS A 20 -8.77 -1.77 -18.10
CA LYS A 20 -8.83 -3.04 -17.35
C LYS A 20 -10.14 -3.15 -16.58
N VAL A 21 -10.50 -2.10 -15.82
CA VAL A 21 -11.74 -2.06 -15.03
C VAL A 21 -12.44 -0.75 -15.32
N LYS A 22 -13.76 -0.78 -15.54
CA LYS A 22 -14.55 0.39 -15.89
C LYS A 22 -15.51 0.81 -14.80
N ASN A 23 -15.77 2.12 -14.74
CA ASN A 23 -16.82 2.72 -13.93
C ASN A 23 -16.78 2.30 -12.45
N VAL A 24 -15.59 2.26 -11.88
CA VAL A 24 -15.40 1.86 -10.48
C VAL A 24 -15.69 3.04 -9.56
N SER A 25 -16.50 2.78 -8.53
CA SER A 25 -16.76 3.73 -7.47
C SER A 25 -16.69 3.04 -6.11
N PHE A 26 -15.90 3.59 -5.21
CA PHE A 26 -15.86 3.17 -3.81
C PHE A 26 -15.34 4.30 -2.93
N SER A 27 -15.52 4.17 -1.62
CA SER A 27 -15.03 5.14 -0.65
C SER A 27 -14.45 4.48 0.60
N VAL A 28 -13.48 5.15 1.20
CA VAL A 28 -12.96 4.88 2.54
C VAL A 28 -13.46 5.98 3.45
N GLN A 29 -14.24 5.62 4.48
CA GLN A 29 -14.92 6.62 5.30
C GLN A 29 -14.00 7.28 6.30
N ASN A 30 -13.25 6.47 7.07
CA ASN A 30 -12.48 7.00 8.17
C ASN A 30 -10.98 6.88 7.91
N GLU A 31 -10.22 7.82 8.44
CA GLU A 31 -8.77 7.67 8.53
C GLU A 31 -8.45 6.49 9.45
N GLY A 32 -7.53 5.62 9.01
CA GLY A 32 -7.15 4.41 9.73
C GLY A 32 -7.97 3.16 9.35
N ASP A 33 -9.01 3.27 8.51
CA ASP A 33 -9.71 2.09 7.98
C ASP A 33 -8.77 1.25 7.10
N ILE A 34 -8.93 -0.08 7.17
CA ILE A 34 -8.24 -1.04 6.30
C ILE A 34 -9.27 -1.63 5.34
N ILE A 35 -9.12 -1.34 4.06
CA ILE A 35 -10.02 -1.83 3.01
C ILE A 35 -9.30 -2.91 2.20
N CYS A 36 -9.93 -4.06 2.03
CA CYS A 36 -9.43 -5.11 1.15
C CYS A 36 -10.24 -5.16 -0.15
N LEU A 37 -9.56 -5.19 -1.29
CA LEU A 37 -10.14 -5.41 -2.60
C LEU A 37 -9.78 -6.82 -3.06
N LEU A 38 -10.80 -7.68 -3.12
CA LEU A 38 -10.67 -9.09 -3.49
C LEU A 38 -11.04 -9.28 -4.96
N GLY A 39 -10.27 -10.07 -5.67
CA GLY A 39 -10.57 -10.44 -7.05
C GLY A 39 -9.52 -11.36 -7.66
N PRO A 40 -9.83 -12.04 -8.79
CA PRO A 40 -8.89 -12.93 -9.45
C PRO A 40 -7.66 -12.19 -9.97
N SER A 41 -6.58 -12.94 -10.18
CA SER A 41 -5.36 -12.39 -10.79
C SER A 41 -5.65 -11.85 -12.20
N GLY A 42 -5.05 -10.71 -12.54
CA GLY A 42 -5.21 -10.09 -13.86
C GLY A 42 -6.47 -9.21 -14.04
N ILE A 43 -7.40 -9.15 -13.08
CA ILE A 43 -8.62 -8.33 -13.18
C ILE A 43 -8.33 -6.82 -13.17
N GLY A 44 -7.17 -6.40 -12.66
CA GLY A 44 -6.79 -4.99 -12.63
C GLY A 44 -6.58 -4.41 -11.23
N LYS A 45 -6.47 -5.24 -10.18
CA LYS A 45 -6.24 -4.79 -8.79
C LYS A 45 -5.00 -3.89 -8.66
N THR A 46 -3.85 -4.36 -9.14
CA THR A 46 -2.60 -3.57 -9.21
C THR A 46 -2.80 -2.26 -9.96
N THR A 47 -3.58 -2.27 -11.04
CA THR A 47 -3.86 -1.06 -11.84
C THR A 47 -4.63 -0.02 -11.01
N ILE A 48 -5.57 -0.44 -10.17
CA ILE A 48 -6.29 0.44 -9.24
C ILE A 48 -5.30 1.10 -8.28
N LEU A 49 -4.43 0.31 -7.63
CA LEU A 49 -3.43 0.86 -6.70
C LEU A 49 -2.47 1.83 -7.40
N ARG A 50 -1.93 1.45 -8.57
CA ARG A 50 -1.03 2.31 -9.36
C ARG A 50 -1.67 3.64 -9.73
N THR A 51 -2.94 3.62 -10.10
CA THR A 51 -3.70 4.84 -10.46
C THR A 51 -3.93 5.73 -9.24
N ILE A 52 -4.29 5.15 -8.08
CA ILE A 52 -4.44 5.90 -6.83
C ILE A 52 -3.09 6.49 -6.39
N ALA A 53 -1.99 5.75 -6.56
CA ALA A 53 -0.63 6.23 -6.29
C ALA A 53 -0.17 7.33 -7.25
N GLY A 54 -0.83 7.53 -8.41
CA GLY A 54 -0.45 8.54 -9.40
C GLY A 54 0.46 8.05 -10.51
N LEU A 55 0.75 6.76 -10.56
CA LEU A 55 1.59 6.16 -11.60
C LEU A 55 0.86 6.01 -12.94
N GLU A 56 -0.47 6.13 -12.93
CA GLU A 56 -1.32 6.06 -14.12
C GLU A 56 -2.32 7.22 -14.12
N LYS A 57 -2.53 7.84 -15.28
CA LYS A 57 -3.51 8.92 -15.45
C LYS A 57 -4.90 8.37 -15.71
N ILE A 58 -5.92 9.07 -15.22
CA ILE A 58 -7.32 8.75 -15.51
C ILE A 58 -7.87 9.69 -16.58
N ASN A 59 -8.77 9.17 -17.41
CA ASN A 59 -9.46 9.95 -18.45
C ASN A 59 -10.92 10.24 -18.08
N ASN A 60 -11.46 9.52 -17.11
CA ASN A 60 -12.84 9.63 -16.65
C ASN A 60 -12.90 9.49 -15.13
N GLY A 61 -13.88 10.13 -14.51
CA GLY A 61 -14.08 10.09 -13.07
C GLY A 61 -13.16 11.02 -12.27
N SER A 62 -13.08 10.76 -10.97
CA SER A 62 -12.22 11.52 -10.06
C SER A 62 -11.75 10.65 -8.87
N ILE A 63 -10.57 10.99 -8.35
CA ILE A 63 -10.03 10.45 -7.10
C ILE A 63 -9.78 11.62 -6.16
N ILE A 64 -10.36 11.53 -4.96
CA ILE A 64 -10.35 12.60 -3.95
C ILE A 64 -9.80 12.01 -2.64
N ILE A 65 -8.85 12.67 -2.01
CA ILE A 65 -8.34 12.34 -0.67
C ILE A 65 -8.45 13.57 0.21
N ASN A 66 -9.05 13.43 1.39
CA ASN A 66 -9.25 14.52 2.34
C ASN A 66 -9.84 15.78 1.67
N ASN A 67 -10.91 15.61 0.89
CA ASN A 67 -11.59 16.65 0.10
C ASN A 67 -10.73 17.32 -0.97
N LYS A 68 -9.51 16.81 -1.25
CA LYS A 68 -8.65 17.31 -2.31
C LYS A 68 -8.69 16.36 -3.51
N THR A 69 -9.08 16.85 -4.69
CA THR A 69 -8.99 16.07 -5.92
C THR A 69 -7.53 15.85 -6.29
N ILE A 70 -7.09 14.59 -6.34
CA ILE A 70 -5.72 14.20 -6.71
C ILE A 70 -5.61 13.69 -8.15
N SER A 71 -6.73 13.20 -8.72
CA SER A 71 -6.82 12.80 -10.12
C SER A 71 -8.20 13.10 -10.66
N SER A 72 -8.25 13.65 -11.87
CA SER A 72 -9.44 13.82 -12.70
C SER A 72 -9.03 13.99 -14.16
N LYS A 73 -9.97 14.19 -15.08
CA LYS A 73 -9.66 14.51 -16.47
C LYS A 73 -8.73 15.73 -16.64
N LYS A 74 -8.82 16.70 -15.71
CA LYS A 74 -8.05 17.97 -15.75
C LYS A 74 -6.92 18.06 -14.74
N ILE A 75 -6.96 17.26 -13.68
CA ILE A 75 -6.03 17.30 -12.56
C ILE A 75 -5.30 15.98 -12.48
N HIS A 76 -3.98 16.04 -12.37
CA HIS A 76 -3.15 14.89 -12.04
C HIS A 76 -2.02 15.37 -11.13
N ILE A 77 -2.11 15.02 -9.85
CA ILE A 77 -1.01 15.25 -8.92
C ILE A 77 -0.01 14.13 -9.11
N GLU A 78 1.26 14.46 -9.28
CA GLU A 78 2.33 13.48 -9.47
C GLU A 78 2.54 12.63 -8.20
N PRO A 79 3.04 11.38 -8.31
CA PRO A 79 3.18 10.45 -7.18
C PRO A 79 3.93 11.03 -5.99
N GLU A 80 5.00 11.77 -6.24
CA GLU A 80 5.85 12.39 -5.20
C GLU A 80 5.12 13.42 -4.33
N ASP A 81 4.03 14.00 -4.85
CA ASP A 81 3.23 15.03 -4.18
C ASP A 81 1.97 14.48 -3.49
N ARG A 82 1.73 13.15 -3.57
CA ARG A 82 0.50 12.53 -3.03
C ARG A 82 0.58 12.08 -1.58
N ASN A 83 1.71 12.03 -0.96
CA ASN A 83 1.90 11.39 0.36
C ASN A 83 1.25 9.99 0.49
N ILE A 84 1.35 9.21 -0.58
CA ILE A 84 0.88 7.83 -0.69
C ILE A 84 2.10 6.93 -0.80
N SER A 85 2.11 5.80 -0.09
CA SER A 85 3.12 4.76 -0.26
C SER A 85 2.51 3.53 -0.89
N LEU A 86 3.22 2.94 -1.83
CA LEU A 86 2.84 1.71 -2.51
C LEU A 86 3.94 0.65 -2.30
N ALA A 87 3.57 -0.47 -1.68
CA ALA A 87 4.39 -1.66 -1.64
C ALA A 87 3.95 -2.62 -2.76
N PHE A 88 4.85 -2.87 -3.70
CA PHE A 88 4.63 -3.77 -4.83
C PHE A 88 4.83 -5.22 -4.45
N GLN A 89 4.19 -6.13 -5.19
CA GLN A 89 4.33 -7.58 -5.04
C GLN A 89 5.78 -8.05 -5.19
N ASP A 90 6.58 -7.44 -6.08
CA ASP A 90 7.97 -7.82 -6.39
C ASP A 90 8.98 -7.30 -5.34
N ASN A 91 8.51 -6.77 -4.21
CA ASN A 91 9.30 -6.16 -3.13
C ASN A 91 10.17 -4.96 -3.51
N SER A 92 10.58 -4.80 -4.76
CA SER A 92 11.27 -3.65 -5.38
C SER A 92 12.36 -3.00 -4.52
N LEU A 93 13.15 -3.81 -3.77
CA LEU A 93 14.28 -3.30 -2.99
C LEU A 93 15.42 -2.86 -3.93
N PHE A 94 16.11 -1.80 -3.57
CA PHE A 94 17.28 -1.34 -4.29
C PHE A 94 18.45 -2.30 -4.05
N PRO A 95 18.97 -3.01 -5.07
CA PRO A 95 19.93 -4.09 -4.88
C PRO A 95 21.30 -3.60 -4.39
N HIS A 96 21.62 -2.33 -4.62
CA HIS A 96 22.88 -1.69 -4.21
C HIS A 96 22.82 -1.07 -2.80
N TYR A 97 21.68 -1.16 -2.12
CA TYR A 97 21.51 -0.75 -0.73
C TYR A 97 21.26 -1.96 0.16
N ASN A 98 21.82 -1.93 1.37
CA ASN A 98 21.46 -2.90 2.41
C ASN A 98 20.00 -2.66 2.89
N VAL A 99 19.48 -3.56 3.71
CA VAL A 99 18.11 -3.48 4.23
C VAL A 99 17.86 -2.18 4.98
N GLU A 100 18.78 -1.75 5.83
CA GLU A 100 18.64 -0.50 6.59
C GLU A 100 18.48 0.71 5.67
N LYS A 101 19.35 0.87 4.69
CA LYS A 101 19.27 1.97 3.71
C LYS A 101 18.00 1.89 2.87
N ASN A 102 17.57 0.69 2.47
CA ASN A 102 16.31 0.48 1.77
C ASN A 102 15.11 0.99 2.60
N ILE A 103 15.09 0.70 3.90
CA ILE A 103 14.05 1.16 4.80
C ILE A 103 14.10 2.69 4.97
N LEU A 104 15.28 3.23 5.26
CA LEU A 104 15.44 4.64 5.61
C LEU A 104 15.21 5.60 4.44
N ILE A 105 15.35 5.16 3.20
CA ILE A 105 15.04 5.99 2.02
C ILE A 105 13.60 6.51 2.05
N GLY A 106 12.67 5.77 2.69
CA GLY A 106 11.31 6.22 2.92
C GLY A 106 11.19 7.42 3.88
N THR A 107 12.22 7.71 4.68
CA THR A 107 12.22 8.81 5.65
C THR A 107 12.68 10.14 5.07
N GLU A 108 13.27 10.16 3.87
CA GLU A 108 13.84 11.37 3.25
C GLU A 108 12.77 12.42 2.90
N LYS A 109 11.53 11.99 2.71
CA LYS A 109 10.39 12.91 2.60
C LYS A 109 10.06 13.48 3.98
N LYS A 110 10.51 14.70 4.24
CA LYS A 110 10.20 15.46 5.48
C LYS A 110 8.70 15.81 5.53
N ASN A 111 7.86 14.87 5.88
CA ASN A 111 6.49 15.17 6.24
C ASN A 111 6.49 15.87 7.63
N LYS A 112 6.03 17.12 7.67
CA LYS A 112 5.82 17.89 8.92
C LYS A 112 4.72 17.32 9.81
N LYS A 113 4.06 16.23 9.38
CA LYS A 113 3.00 15.56 10.15
C LYS A 113 3.60 14.76 11.31
N LYS A 114 2.82 14.60 12.37
CA LYS A 114 3.18 13.77 13.53
C LYS A 114 3.46 12.33 13.04
N ILE A 115 4.65 11.82 13.34
CA ILE A 115 5.04 10.45 13.03
C ILE A 115 4.12 9.50 13.79
N LYS A 116 3.39 8.65 13.07
CA LYS A 116 2.42 7.70 13.65
C LYS A 116 3.12 6.49 14.28
N ILE A 117 4.23 6.05 13.68
CA ILE A 117 5.07 4.97 14.19
C ILE A 117 6.52 5.22 13.77
N ASN A 118 7.48 5.04 14.66
CA ASN A 118 8.89 5.32 14.35
C ASN A 118 9.57 4.13 13.65
N ALA A 119 10.66 4.42 12.90
CA ALA A 119 11.38 3.40 12.13
C ALA A 119 11.91 2.25 13.00
N LYS A 120 12.33 2.53 14.23
CA LYS A 120 12.83 1.52 15.17
C LYS A 120 11.75 0.51 15.57
N GLU A 121 10.55 1.01 15.89
CA GLU A 121 9.40 0.16 16.20
C GLU A 121 8.99 -0.70 15.00
N ILE A 122 9.01 -0.15 13.77
CA ILE A 122 8.71 -0.90 12.54
C ILE A 122 9.73 -2.02 12.34
N VAL A 123 11.02 -1.73 12.50
CA VAL A 123 12.12 -2.71 12.34
C VAL A 123 12.00 -3.83 13.37
N GLU A 124 11.70 -3.50 14.63
CA GLU A 124 11.51 -4.50 15.69
C GLU A 124 10.27 -5.35 15.43
N PHE A 125 9.16 -4.71 15.09
CA PHE A 125 7.89 -5.38 14.85
C PHE A 125 7.95 -6.37 13.68
N LEU A 126 8.65 -6.01 12.61
CA LEU A 126 8.82 -6.84 11.42
C LEU A 126 10.04 -7.79 11.50
N ASN A 127 10.64 -7.93 12.69
CA ASN A 127 11.78 -8.83 12.94
C ASN A 127 12.97 -8.63 11.99
N LEU A 128 13.27 -7.37 11.61
CA LEU A 128 14.30 -7.03 10.63
C LEU A 128 15.67 -6.73 11.24
N LYS A 129 15.78 -6.62 12.58
CA LYS A 129 17.01 -6.17 13.27
C LYS A 129 18.27 -6.97 12.89
N LYS A 130 18.12 -8.29 12.70
CA LYS A 130 19.26 -9.19 12.40
C LYS A 130 19.76 -9.07 10.95
N ILE A 131 18.99 -8.48 10.07
CA ILE A 131 19.29 -8.42 8.63
C ILE A 131 19.55 -7.00 8.11
N LEU A 132 19.55 -5.99 8.97
CA LEU A 132 19.71 -4.58 8.57
C LEU A 132 20.96 -4.34 7.70
N ASN A 133 22.06 -5.03 7.98
CA ASN A 133 23.31 -4.89 7.25
C ASN A 133 23.40 -5.75 5.99
N LYS A 134 22.44 -6.67 5.77
CA LYS A 134 22.42 -7.56 4.59
C LYS A 134 21.90 -6.83 3.36
N TYR A 135 22.30 -7.31 2.19
CA TYR A 135 21.79 -6.84 0.91
C TYR A 135 20.61 -7.70 0.44
N PRO A 136 19.77 -7.21 -0.52
CA PRO A 136 18.60 -7.95 -0.99
C PRO A 136 18.87 -9.37 -1.49
N HIS A 137 20.04 -9.64 -2.03
CA HIS A 137 20.45 -10.97 -2.51
C HIS A 137 20.88 -11.93 -1.40
N GLU A 138 21.01 -11.46 -0.15
CA GLU A 138 21.44 -12.23 1.02
C GLU A 138 20.26 -12.57 1.96
N ILE A 139 19.06 -12.17 1.61
CA ILE A 139 17.86 -12.33 2.45
C ILE A 139 16.80 -13.18 1.73
N SER A 140 15.94 -13.83 2.52
CA SER A 140 14.82 -14.61 1.99
C SER A 140 13.74 -13.72 1.34
N ALA A 141 12.88 -14.30 0.51
CA ALA A 141 11.76 -13.59 -0.10
C ALA A 141 10.83 -12.94 0.95
N GLY A 142 10.54 -13.65 2.05
CA GLY A 142 9.75 -13.12 3.16
C GLY A 142 10.42 -11.96 3.89
N GLU A 143 11.75 -12.02 4.10
CA GLU A 143 12.53 -10.92 4.68
C GLU A 143 12.55 -9.71 3.74
N ALA A 144 12.68 -9.93 2.43
CA ALA A 144 12.60 -8.86 1.43
C ALA A 144 11.22 -8.19 1.42
N GLN A 145 10.15 -8.98 1.54
CA GLN A 145 8.79 -8.47 1.61
C GLN A 145 8.55 -7.64 2.87
N ARG A 146 8.95 -8.11 4.05
CA ARG A 146 8.89 -7.33 5.29
C ARG A 146 9.73 -6.05 5.22
N SER A 147 10.90 -6.10 4.57
CA SER A 147 11.75 -4.91 4.37
C SER A 147 11.09 -3.87 3.45
N SER A 148 10.43 -4.31 2.38
CA SER A 148 9.65 -3.44 1.48
C SER A 148 8.46 -2.80 2.20
N LEU A 149 7.75 -3.57 3.02
CA LEU A 149 6.66 -3.07 3.87
C LEU A 149 7.18 -2.04 4.89
N ALA A 150 8.32 -2.32 5.56
CA ALA A 150 8.97 -1.37 6.47
C ALA A 150 9.27 -0.05 5.77
N ARG A 151 9.86 -0.07 4.57
CA ARG A 151 10.15 1.11 3.77
C ARG A 151 8.89 1.93 3.47
N ALA A 152 7.80 1.26 3.11
CA ALA A 152 6.54 1.93 2.83
C ALA A 152 5.93 2.60 4.08
N LEU A 153 6.05 1.98 5.25
CA LEU A 153 5.52 2.47 6.51
C LEU A 153 6.34 3.62 7.11
N VAL A 154 7.68 3.57 7.04
CA VAL A 154 8.54 4.63 7.62
C VAL A 154 8.39 5.96 6.92
N SER A 155 7.88 6.00 5.69
CA SER A 155 7.53 7.24 4.99
C SER A 155 6.36 8.00 5.65
N ASN A 156 5.68 7.37 6.62
CA ASN A 156 4.52 7.92 7.33
C ASN A 156 3.43 8.46 6.37
N PRO A 157 2.92 7.63 5.46
CA PRO A 157 1.97 8.06 4.44
C PRO A 157 0.59 8.36 5.02
N ASP A 158 -0.19 9.18 4.30
CA ASP A 158 -1.62 9.33 4.58
C ASP A 158 -2.41 8.09 4.16
N LEU A 159 -2.01 7.47 3.04
CA LEU A 159 -2.60 6.25 2.49
C LEU A 159 -1.51 5.26 2.12
N LEU A 160 -1.62 4.05 2.66
CA LEU A 160 -0.76 2.91 2.33
C LEU A 160 -1.48 1.99 1.35
N LEU A 161 -0.82 1.62 0.28
CA LEU A 161 -1.32 0.71 -0.75
C LEU A 161 -0.45 -0.55 -0.74
N LEU A 162 -1.07 -1.72 -0.55
CA LEU A 162 -0.39 -3.01 -0.50
C LEU A 162 -0.89 -3.92 -1.62
N ASP A 163 0.02 -4.32 -2.50
CA ASP A 163 -0.26 -5.20 -3.63
C ASP A 163 0.17 -6.62 -3.29
N GLU A 164 -0.81 -7.49 -2.97
CA GLU A 164 -0.62 -8.88 -2.58
C GLU A 164 0.48 -9.08 -1.52
N PRO A 165 0.35 -8.43 -0.33
CA PRO A 165 1.45 -8.28 0.63
C PRO A 165 1.95 -9.60 1.25
N LEU A 166 1.23 -10.72 1.09
CA LEU A 166 1.60 -12.01 1.65
C LEU A 166 1.72 -13.12 0.59
N SER A 167 1.76 -12.75 -0.70
CA SER A 167 1.83 -13.73 -1.79
C SER A 167 3.13 -14.55 -1.83
N ASN A 168 4.24 -13.96 -1.38
CA ASN A 168 5.57 -14.58 -1.40
C ASN A 168 5.99 -15.14 -0.03
N VAL A 169 5.04 -15.26 0.89
CA VAL A 169 5.29 -15.81 2.24
C VAL A 169 4.96 -17.29 2.25
N ASP A 170 5.86 -18.11 2.80
CA ASP A 170 5.61 -19.54 2.99
C ASP A 170 4.37 -19.75 3.86
N GLN A 171 3.55 -20.74 3.50
CA GLN A 171 2.27 -21.00 4.15
C GLN A 171 2.43 -21.21 5.67
N SER A 172 3.54 -21.81 6.11
CA SER A 172 3.84 -22.05 7.55
C SER A 172 4.03 -20.76 8.37
N PHE A 173 4.40 -19.65 7.74
CA PHE A 173 4.60 -18.35 8.39
C PHE A 173 3.53 -17.32 8.06
N LYS A 174 2.64 -17.64 7.13
CA LYS A 174 1.66 -16.68 6.61
C LYS A 174 0.72 -16.18 7.70
N GLU A 175 0.23 -17.07 8.55
CA GLU A 175 -0.68 -16.71 9.66
C GLU A 175 -0.02 -15.78 10.68
N GLU A 176 1.24 -16.07 11.06
CA GLU A 176 2.00 -15.22 11.98
C GLU A 176 2.19 -13.81 11.41
N ILE A 177 2.60 -13.71 10.15
CA ILE A 177 2.81 -12.42 9.48
C ILE A 177 1.49 -11.67 9.28
N GLN A 178 0.36 -12.37 9.04
CA GLN A 178 -0.96 -11.75 8.99
C GLN A 178 -1.33 -11.09 10.32
N VAL A 179 -1.11 -11.80 11.43
CA VAL A 179 -1.37 -11.26 12.77
C VAL A 179 -0.52 -10.02 13.03
N GLU A 180 0.79 -10.11 12.74
CA GLU A 180 1.73 -8.99 12.87
C GLU A 180 1.31 -7.80 12.01
N LEU A 181 1.02 -8.04 10.73
CA LEU A 181 0.60 -6.99 9.81
C LEU A 181 -0.66 -6.27 10.29
N LYS A 182 -1.68 -7.03 10.70
CA LYS A 182 -2.92 -6.44 11.24
C LYS A 182 -2.68 -5.58 12.47
N GLN A 183 -1.86 -6.07 13.43
CA GLN A 183 -1.51 -5.33 14.63
C GLN A 183 -0.77 -4.04 14.30
N LEU A 184 0.21 -4.10 13.38
CA LEU A 184 0.99 -2.97 12.94
C LEU A 184 0.11 -1.89 12.29
N LEU A 185 -0.76 -2.29 11.34
CA LEU A 185 -1.67 -1.38 10.66
C LEU A 185 -2.67 -0.74 11.64
N SER A 186 -3.23 -1.53 12.56
CA SER A 186 -4.16 -1.03 13.59
C SER A 186 -3.48 -0.04 14.54
N LYS A 187 -2.23 -0.31 14.95
CA LYS A 187 -1.45 0.58 15.82
C LYS A 187 -1.07 1.89 15.12
N SER A 188 -0.66 1.81 13.86
CA SER A 188 -0.21 2.96 13.08
C SER A 188 -1.37 3.90 12.71
N LYS A 189 -2.60 3.41 12.68
CA LYS A 189 -3.80 4.14 12.18
C LYS A 189 -3.57 4.77 10.80
N ILE A 190 -2.75 4.13 9.97
CA ILE A 190 -2.55 4.52 8.59
C ILE A 190 -3.69 3.92 7.77
N THR A 191 -4.43 4.75 7.04
CA THR A 191 -5.46 4.25 6.11
C THR A 191 -4.80 3.36 5.09
N THR A 192 -5.34 2.15 4.89
CA THR A 192 -4.68 1.15 4.06
C THR A 192 -5.66 0.53 3.06
N ILE A 193 -5.23 0.39 1.82
CA ILE A 193 -5.91 -0.43 0.82
C ILE A 193 -5.02 -1.62 0.50
N ILE A 194 -5.56 -2.81 0.67
CA ILE A 194 -4.90 -4.08 0.35
C ILE A 194 -5.62 -4.69 -0.84
N VAL A 195 -4.89 -5.09 -1.85
CA VAL A 195 -5.43 -5.94 -2.92
C VAL A 195 -4.89 -7.35 -2.76
N THR A 196 -5.75 -8.34 -2.89
CA THR A 196 -5.39 -9.75 -2.76
C THR A 196 -6.35 -10.62 -3.57
N HIS A 197 -5.93 -11.84 -3.88
CA HIS A 197 -6.78 -12.89 -4.41
C HIS A 197 -7.18 -13.91 -3.34
N ASP A 198 -6.64 -13.79 -2.13
CA ASP A 198 -6.90 -14.68 -0.99
C ASP A 198 -8.04 -14.11 -0.13
N SER A 199 -9.16 -14.81 -0.11
CA SER A 199 -10.34 -14.41 0.65
C SER A 199 -10.10 -14.41 2.16
N TYR A 200 -9.31 -15.37 2.68
CA TYR A 200 -8.98 -15.42 4.09
C TYR A 200 -8.15 -14.20 4.52
N GLU A 201 -7.14 -13.84 3.73
CA GLU A 201 -6.34 -12.63 3.94
C GLU A 201 -7.23 -11.38 3.94
N ALA A 202 -8.14 -11.26 2.95
CA ALA A 202 -9.02 -10.11 2.84
C ALA A 202 -9.94 -9.95 4.07
N PHE A 203 -10.57 -11.03 4.51
CA PHE A 203 -11.48 -10.99 5.68
C PHE A 203 -10.74 -10.83 7.01
N TYR A 204 -9.51 -11.35 7.10
CA TYR A 204 -8.75 -11.22 8.32
C TYR A 204 -8.19 -9.80 8.50
N LEU A 205 -7.58 -9.22 7.47
CA LEU A 205 -6.93 -7.91 7.53
C LEU A 205 -7.92 -6.74 7.43
N GLY A 206 -8.92 -6.84 6.56
CA GLY A 206 -9.83 -5.75 6.24
C GLY A 206 -10.87 -5.45 7.31
N SER A 207 -11.13 -4.18 7.55
CA SER A 207 -12.36 -3.74 8.24
C SER A 207 -13.57 -3.76 7.31
N LYS A 208 -13.32 -3.64 6.00
CA LYS A 208 -14.30 -3.74 4.92
C LYS A 208 -13.67 -4.44 3.73
N CYS A 209 -14.45 -5.22 2.98
CA CYS A 209 -14.02 -5.91 1.77
C CYS A 209 -14.89 -5.50 0.59
N GLY A 210 -14.25 -5.18 -0.54
CA GLY A 210 -14.88 -5.00 -1.84
C GLY A 210 -14.47 -6.13 -2.79
N ILE A 211 -15.37 -6.55 -3.66
CA ILE A 211 -15.11 -7.55 -4.70
C ILE A 211 -15.06 -6.83 -6.05
N ILE A 212 -14.04 -7.15 -6.86
CA ILE A 212 -13.82 -6.59 -8.20
C ILE A 212 -14.04 -7.68 -9.24
#